data_acf264e10b1d002f6140e1b763d00205
#
_entry.id   acf264e10b1d002f6140e1b763d00205
#
_cell.length_a   1.000
_cell.length_b   1.000
_cell.length_c   1.000
_cell.angle_alpha   90.00
_cell.angle_beta   90.00
_cell.angle_gamma   90.00
#
_symmetry.space_group_name_H-M   'P 1'
#
loop_
_entity.id
_entity.type
_entity.pdbx_description
1 polymer ?
#
loop_
_entity_poly.entity_id
_entity_poly.type
_entity_poly.pdbx_seq_one_letter_code
_entity_poly.pdbx_strand_id
1 'polypeptide(L)'
;MLNTVSIGDIGESVAIMKFIKNGFTVSKPLSNNSRYDLIVEKNNILYKVQVKTTQNIKDEVKMDFALKTTNYSKGEWKSTGYTSNEIDLFFLYCIENDWCGLYIVNEDIPKNITVRLKPPKNNQIKGINLAENLEFENQLKKLI
;
A
#
# COMPACT_ATOMS: atom_id res chain seq x y z
N MET A 1 -3.51 15.52 17.01
CA MET A 1 -3.66 14.09 16.74
C MET A 1 -4.27 13.86 15.35
N LEU A 2 -3.71 12.98 14.58
CA LEU A 2 -4.23 12.67 13.24
C LEU A 2 -5.47 11.77 13.36
N ASN A 3 -6.52 12.07 12.60
CA ASN A 3 -7.66 11.18 12.48
C ASN A 3 -7.48 10.27 11.24
N THR A 4 -8.37 9.29 11.07
CA THR A 4 -8.28 8.30 9.99
C THR A 4 -8.27 8.94 8.59
N VAL A 5 -9.06 10.00 8.40
CA VAL A 5 -9.12 10.71 7.11
C VAL A 5 -7.77 11.37 6.80
N SER A 6 -7.21 12.06 7.79
CA SER A 6 -5.90 12.73 7.63
C SER A 6 -4.78 11.74 7.35
N ILE A 7 -4.79 10.58 8.02
CA ILE A 7 -3.81 9.52 7.79
C ILE A 7 -3.88 9.05 6.34
N GLY A 8 -5.08 8.79 5.84
CA GLY A 8 -5.28 8.40 4.45
C GLY A 8 -4.83 9.46 3.45
N ASP A 9 -5.15 10.73 3.73
CA ASP A 9 -4.78 11.85 2.85
C ASP A 9 -3.26 12.02 2.77
N ILE A 10 -2.57 11.85 3.90
CA ILE A 10 -1.10 11.94 3.92
C ILE A 10 -0.51 10.86 3.02
N GLY A 11 -0.94 9.61 3.20
CA GLY A 11 -0.43 8.50 2.41
C GLY A 11 -0.67 8.69 0.92
N GLU A 12 -1.88 9.13 0.55
CA GLU A 12 -2.21 9.37 -0.85
C GLU A 12 -1.36 10.50 -1.44
N SER A 13 -1.13 11.58 -0.68
CA SER A 13 -0.29 12.68 -1.10
C SER A 13 1.16 12.24 -1.34
N VAL A 14 1.69 11.40 -0.46
CA VAL A 14 3.04 10.86 -0.60
C VAL A 14 3.12 9.96 -1.84
N ALA A 15 2.11 9.10 -2.05
CA ALA A 15 2.07 8.23 -3.23
C ALA A 15 2.10 9.04 -4.53
N ILE A 16 1.29 10.07 -4.62
CA ILE A 16 1.24 10.96 -5.79
C ILE A 16 2.62 11.55 -6.05
N MET A 17 3.24 12.13 -5.03
CA MET A 17 4.55 12.74 -5.14
C MET A 17 5.61 11.73 -5.59
N LYS A 18 5.62 10.54 -5.00
CA LYS A 18 6.60 9.50 -5.32
C LYS A 18 6.47 9.02 -6.76
N PHE A 19 5.26 8.79 -7.23
CA PHE A 19 5.05 8.37 -8.62
C PHE A 19 5.43 9.47 -9.61
N ILE A 20 5.05 10.72 -9.33
CA ILE A 20 5.40 11.85 -10.20
C ILE A 20 6.92 12.02 -10.28
N LYS A 21 7.62 11.94 -9.15
CA LYS A 21 9.08 12.05 -9.11
C LYS A 21 9.78 10.96 -9.92
N ASN A 22 9.12 9.83 -10.12
CA ASN A 22 9.66 8.71 -10.88
C ASN A 22 9.15 8.66 -12.32
N GLY A 23 8.56 9.76 -12.79
CA GLY A 23 8.20 9.93 -14.20
C GLY A 23 6.84 9.37 -14.59
N PHE A 24 5.97 9.07 -13.62
CA PHE A 24 4.61 8.60 -13.91
C PHE A 24 3.65 9.78 -14.04
N THR A 25 2.66 9.63 -14.91
CA THR A 25 1.48 10.47 -14.92
C THR A 25 0.48 9.88 -13.93
N VAL A 26 -0.03 10.72 -13.04
CA VAL A 26 -0.97 10.27 -12.00
C VAL A 26 -2.34 10.85 -12.26
N SER A 27 -3.37 9.98 -12.19
CA SER A 27 -4.77 10.38 -12.35
C SER A 27 -5.58 9.83 -11.18
N LYS A 28 -6.66 10.53 -10.84
CA LYS A 28 -7.57 10.11 -9.78
C LYS A 28 -8.95 9.85 -10.38
N PRO A 29 -9.64 8.78 -9.94
CA PRO A 29 -11.04 8.60 -10.34
C PRO A 29 -11.90 9.72 -9.74
N LEU A 30 -12.86 10.17 -10.49
CA LEU A 30 -13.82 11.18 -10.02
C LEU A 30 -14.89 10.58 -9.11
N SER A 31 -15.16 9.28 -9.26
CA SER A 31 -16.14 8.58 -8.45
C SER A 31 -15.54 8.07 -7.14
N ASN A 32 -16.31 8.17 -6.07
CA ASN A 32 -15.93 7.62 -4.76
C ASN A 32 -16.16 6.10 -4.67
N ASN A 33 -16.71 5.48 -5.70
CA ASN A 33 -17.02 4.05 -5.72
C ASN A 33 -15.89 3.19 -6.27
N SER A 34 -14.80 3.81 -6.68
CA SER A 34 -13.66 3.08 -7.23
C SER A 34 -12.93 2.29 -6.15
N ARG A 35 -12.48 1.07 -6.51
CA ARG A 35 -11.71 0.23 -5.59
C ARG A 35 -10.25 0.66 -5.49
N TYR A 36 -9.76 1.44 -6.45
CA TYR A 36 -8.40 1.98 -6.44
C TYR A 36 -8.45 3.49 -6.19
N ASP A 37 -7.36 4.03 -5.65
CA ASP A 37 -7.25 5.45 -5.33
C ASP A 37 -6.65 6.25 -6.49
N LEU A 38 -5.75 5.65 -7.24
CA LEU A 38 -4.99 6.31 -8.30
C LEU A 38 -4.85 5.40 -9.51
N ILE A 39 -4.72 6.03 -10.68
CA ILE A 39 -4.16 5.39 -11.87
C ILE A 39 -2.79 6.04 -12.10
N VAL A 40 -1.76 5.23 -12.28
CA VAL A 40 -0.44 5.72 -12.62
C VAL A 40 -0.03 5.13 -13.98
N GLU A 41 0.54 5.97 -14.83
CA GLU A 41 0.88 5.59 -16.22
C GLU A 41 2.34 5.91 -16.51
N LYS A 42 3.01 4.97 -17.13
CA LYS A 42 4.34 5.17 -17.68
C LYS A 42 4.52 4.26 -18.88
N ASN A 43 5.07 4.81 -19.97
CA ASN A 43 5.30 4.07 -21.22
C ASN A 43 4.01 3.43 -21.77
N ASN A 44 2.89 4.14 -21.64
CA ASN A 44 1.56 3.71 -22.08
C ASN A 44 0.99 2.51 -21.31
N ILE A 45 1.57 2.16 -20.18
CA ILE A 45 1.04 1.11 -19.29
C ILE A 45 0.42 1.79 -18.08
N LEU A 46 -0.84 1.43 -17.80
CA LEU A 46 -1.59 1.97 -16.69
C LEU A 46 -1.67 0.95 -15.56
N TYR A 47 -1.49 1.42 -14.32
CA TYR A 47 -1.61 0.58 -13.14
C TYR A 47 -2.64 1.18 -12.20
N LYS A 48 -3.53 0.32 -11.68
CA LYS A 48 -4.50 0.69 -10.64
C LYS A 48 -3.82 0.56 -9.29
N VAL A 49 -3.77 1.66 -8.54
CA VAL A 49 -3.05 1.74 -7.28
C VAL A 49 -4.01 1.99 -6.13
N GLN A 50 -3.92 1.17 -5.09
CA GLN A 50 -4.58 1.42 -3.82
C GLN A 50 -3.52 1.83 -2.81
N VAL A 51 -3.75 2.93 -2.10
CA VAL A 51 -2.82 3.43 -1.09
C VAL A 51 -3.25 2.92 0.29
N LYS A 52 -2.30 2.37 1.03
CA LYS A 52 -2.51 1.94 2.42
C LYS A 52 -1.48 2.59 3.30
N THR A 53 -1.94 3.18 4.39
CA THR A 53 -1.10 3.96 5.29
C THR A 53 -1.20 3.40 6.71
N THR A 54 -0.07 3.29 7.39
CA THR A 54 -0.03 2.99 8.81
C THR A 54 0.68 4.14 9.53
N GLN A 55 0.26 4.42 10.76
CA GLN A 55 0.81 5.54 11.50
C GLN A 55 2.06 5.15 12.28
N ASN A 56 2.06 3.98 12.90
CA ASN A 56 3.06 3.60 13.90
C ASN A 56 3.76 2.30 13.57
N ILE A 57 5.00 2.22 13.98
CA ILE A 57 5.77 0.98 13.99
C ILE A 57 5.45 0.22 15.27
N LYS A 58 5.17 -1.08 15.16
CA LYS A 58 4.88 -1.95 16.30
C LYS A 58 6.12 -2.73 16.70
N ASP A 59 6.30 -2.92 18.01
CA ASP A 59 7.41 -3.69 18.57
C ASP A 59 8.77 -3.25 18.02
N GLU A 60 8.90 -1.97 17.66
CA GLU A 60 10.10 -1.34 17.11
C GLU A 60 10.54 -1.86 15.75
N VAL A 61 9.88 -2.90 15.19
CA VAL A 61 10.37 -3.55 13.97
C VAL A 61 9.28 -3.88 12.95
N LYS A 62 7.99 -3.68 13.25
CA LYS A 62 6.90 -4.12 12.38
C LYS A 62 6.03 -2.98 11.92
N MET A 63 5.70 -2.99 10.63
CA MET A 63 4.70 -2.12 10.04
C MET A 63 3.57 -2.99 9.52
N ASP A 64 2.36 -2.84 10.06
CA ASP A 64 1.19 -3.63 9.65
C ASP A 64 0.30 -2.81 8.73
N PHE A 65 -0.10 -3.41 7.62
CA PHE A 65 -1.00 -2.80 6.65
C PHE A 65 -2.21 -3.71 6.43
N ALA A 66 -3.40 -3.14 6.51
CA ALA A 66 -4.63 -3.85 6.18
C ALA A 66 -4.91 -3.71 4.69
N LEU A 67 -4.83 -4.81 3.94
CA LEU A 67 -5.12 -4.83 2.50
C LEU A 67 -6.59 -5.21 2.28
N LYS A 68 -7.46 -4.50 2.99
CA LYS A 68 -8.91 -4.72 2.93
C LYS A 68 -9.64 -3.44 3.26
N THR A 69 -10.91 -3.37 2.86
CA THR A 69 -11.82 -2.30 3.23
C THR A 69 -12.72 -2.80 4.35
N THR A 70 -12.91 -1.99 5.39
CA THR A 70 -13.82 -2.32 6.48
C THR A 70 -14.93 -1.29 6.52
N ASN A 71 -16.18 -1.76 6.47
CA ASN A 71 -17.36 -0.92 6.48
C ASN A 71 -18.33 -1.35 7.57
N TYR A 72 -18.97 -0.38 8.22
CA TYR A 72 -20.03 -0.62 9.18
C TYR A 72 -21.38 -0.45 8.47
N SER A 73 -22.20 -1.50 8.50
CA SER A 73 -23.53 -1.47 7.88
C SER A 73 -24.47 -2.41 8.63
N LYS A 74 -25.72 -1.96 8.86
CA LYS A 74 -26.76 -2.77 9.51
C LYS A 74 -26.31 -3.37 10.85
N GLY A 75 -25.61 -2.58 11.67
CA GLY A 75 -25.16 -3.01 12.99
C GLY A 75 -23.95 -3.93 12.99
N GLU A 76 -23.33 -4.15 11.85
CA GLU A 76 -22.16 -5.05 11.70
C GLU A 76 -20.99 -4.39 11.01
N TRP A 77 -19.78 -4.80 11.41
CA TRP A 77 -18.56 -4.50 10.69
C TRP A 77 -18.31 -5.60 9.67
N LYS A 78 -18.11 -5.22 8.41
CA LYS A 78 -17.75 -6.15 7.34
C LYS A 78 -16.43 -5.73 6.73
N SER A 79 -15.53 -6.68 6.52
CA SER A 79 -14.30 -6.41 5.78
C SER A 79 -14.33 -7.14 4.44
N THR A 80 -13.89 -6.41 3.41
CA THR A 80 -13.85 -6.91 2.04
C THR A 80 -12.44 -6.75 1.52
N GLY A 81 -11.84 -7.85 1.07
CA GLY A 81 -10.53 -7.84 0.43
C GLY A 81 -10.60 -7.27 -0.97
N TYR A 82 -9.46 -7.19 -1.61
CA TYR A 82 -9.32 -6.78 -3.01
C TYR A 82 -8.98 -7.98 -3.88
N THR A 83 -9.30 -7.89 -5.16
CA THR A 83 -8.94 -8.91 -6.14
C THR A 83 -7.88 -8.39 -7.10
N SER A 84 -7.17 -9.29 -7.76
CA SER A 84 -6.17 -8.92 -8.75
C SER A 84 -6.76 -8.21 -9.97
N ASN A 85 -8.07 -8.34 -10.19
CA ASN A 85 -8.75 -7.61 -11.25
C ASN A 85 -9.02 -6.15 -10.87
N GLU A 86 -9.06 -5.86 -9.58
CA GLU A 86 -9.37 -4.52 -9.09
C GLU A 86 -8.13 -3.66 -8.86
N ILE A 87 -7.01 -4.28 -8.46
CA ILE A 87 -5.79 -3.57 -8.02
C ILE A 87 -4.57 -4.23 -8.66
N ASP A 88 -3.68 -3.41 -9.19
CA ASP A 88 -2.39 -3.85 -9.71
C ASP A 88 -1.26 -3.66 -8.68
N LEU A 89 -1.34 -2.57 -7.91
CA LEU A 89 -0.29 -2.18 -6.96
C LEU A 89 -0.90 -1.66 -5.67
N PHE A 90 -0.28 -1.99 -4.54
CA PHE A 90 -0.52 -1.29 -3.29
C PHE A 90 0.68 -0.40 -3.00
N PHE A 91 0.41 0.88 -2.78
CA PHE A 91 1.42 1.80 -2.26
C PHE A 91 1.29 1.80 -0.74
N LEU A 92 2.37 1.44 -0.04
CA LEU A 92 2.38 1.30 1.41
C LEU A 92 3.18 2.46 2.00
N TYR A 93 2.61 3.15 2.97
CA TYR A 93 3.28 4.27 3.61
C TYR A 93 3.17 4.18 5.13
N CYS A 94 4.31 4.32 5.81
CA CYS A 94 4.35 4.40 7.27
C CYS A 94 4.76 5.81 7.68
N ILE A 95 3.87 6.50 8.42
CA ILE A 95 4.09 7.90 8.79
C ILE A 95 5.27 8.04 9.74
N GLU A 96 5.40 7.15 10.72
CA GLU A 96 6.40 7.29 11.78
C GLU A 96 7.83 7.36 11.24
N ASN A 97 8.18 6.53 10.26
CA ASN A 97 9.54 6.47 9.70
C ASN A 97 9.63 6.93 8.25
N ASP A 98 8.53 7.44 7.69
CA ASP A 98 8.47 7.92 6.31
C ASP A 98 8.84 6.84 5.27
N TRP A 99 8.60 5.56 5.61
CA TRP A 99 8.90 4.45 4.71
C TRP A 99 7.83 4.31 3.63
N CYS A 100 8.29 4.15 2.40
CA CYS A 100 7.43 3.91 1.25
C CYS A 100 7.72 2.55 0.65
N GLY A 101 6.67 1.75 0.46
CA GLY A 101 6.77 0.44 -0.16
C GLY A 101 5.81 0.29 -1.33
N LEU A 102 6.08 -0.71 -2.14
CA LEU A 102 5.23 -1.06 -3.28
C LEU A 102 5.02 -2.57 -3.28
N TYR A 103 3.76 -2.98 -3.18
CA TYR A 103 3.38 -4.38 -3.26
C TYR A 103 2.79 -4.62 -4.65
N ILE A 104 3.47 -5.42 -5.45
CA ILE A 104 3.02 -5.76 -6.80
C ILE A 104 2.09 -6.96 -6.68
N VAL A 105 0.83 -6.77 -7.10
CA VAL A 105 -0.20 -7.78 -6.95
C VAL A 105 0.03 -8.91 -7.95
N ASN A 106 -0.03 -10.13 -7.43
CA ASN A 106 -0.02 -11.37 -8.21
C ASN A 106 -1.45 -11.91 -8.36
N GLU A 107 -1.68 -13.15 -7.95
CA GLU A 107 -2.97 -13.80 -8.04
C GLU A 107 -3.82 -13.55 -6.79
N ASP A 108 -3.27 -13.90 -5.63
CA ASP A 108 -3.97 -13.79 -4.36
C ASP A 108 -3.45 -12.62 -3.55
N ILE A 109 -4.38 -11.82 -3.02
CA ILE A 109 -4.04 -10.68 -2.16
C ILE A 109 -4.37 -11.06 -0.72
N PRO A 110 -3.38 -11.06 0.19
CA PRO A 110 -3.66 -11.31 1.60
C PRO A 110 -4.48 -10.15 2.17
N LYS A 111 -5.24 -10.41 3.23
CA LYS A 111 -6.03 -9.35 3.88
C LYS A 111 -5.18 -8.42 4.73
N ASN A 112 -4.01 -8.87 5.15
CA ASN A 112 -3.06 -8.08 5.94
C ASN A 112 -1.65 -8.43 5.50
N ILE A 113 -0.76 -7.44 5.57
CA ILE A 113 0.66 -7.67 5.35
C ILE A 113 1.44 -7.02 6.49
N THR A 114 2.38 -7.76 7.05
CA THR A 114 3.33 -7.24 8.04
C THR A 114 4.68 -7.09 7.36
N VAL A 115 5.20 -5.85 7.37
CA VAL A 115 6.51 -5.54 6.80
C VAL A 115 7.49 -5.34 7.95
N ARG A 116 8.60 -6.06 7.92
CA ARG A 116 9.60 -6.00 8.99
C ARG A 116 10.79 -5.15 8.61
N LEU A 117 11.21 -4.30 9.55
CA LEU A 117 12.41 -3.48 9.38
C LEU A 117 13.69 -4.30 9.56
N LYS A 118 13.61 -5.42 10.27
CA LYS A 118 14.73 -6.32 10.52
C LYS A 118 14.28 -7.78 10.42
N PRO A 119 15.18 -8.69 10.05
CA PRO A 119 14.85 -10.11 10.07
C PRO A 119 14.43 -10.59 11.46
N PRO A 120 13.54 -11.60 11.55
CA PRO A 120 13.16 -12.14 12.85
C PRO A 120 14.34 -12.89 13.51
N LYS A 121 14.34 -12.92 14.84
CA LYS A 121 15.41 -13.53 15.61
C LYS A 121 15.54 -15.04 15.38
N ASN A 122 14.46 -15.69 14.97
CA ASN A 122 14.44 -17.15 14.74
C ASN A 122 14.92 -17.55 13.34
N ASN A 123 15.46 -16.61 12.58
CA ASN A 123 15.96 -16.83 11.21
C ASN A 123 14.91 -17.35 10.22
N GLN A 124 13.64 -17.16 10.54
CA GLN A 124 12.56 -17.51 9.61
C GLN A 124 12.68 -16.65 8.35
N ILE A 125 12.57 -17.28 7.17
CA ILE A 125 12.64 -16.58 5.88
C ILE A 125 11.28 -16.64 5.19
N LYS A 126 10.65 -17.82 5.21
CA LYS A 126 9.37 -18.04 4.52
C LYS A 126 8.25 -17.23 5.17
N GLY A 127 7.48 -16.53 4.34
CA GLY A 127 6.36 -15.73 4.80
C GLY A 127 6.75 -14.40 5.44
N ILE A 128 8.03 -14.04 5.38
CA ILE A 128 8.55 -12.80 5.95
C ILE A 128 8.73 -11.76 4.85
N ASN A 129 8.16 -10.57 5.08
CA ASN A 129 8.30 -9.42 4.18
C ASN A 129 9.25 -8.41 4.81
N LEU A 130 10.45 -8.30 4.27
CA LEU A 130 11.41 -7.30 4.74
C LEU A 130 11.19 -5.97 4.03
N ALA A 131 11.30 -4.87 4.77
CA ALA A 131 11.11 -3.53 4.23
C ALA A 131 12.04 -3.24 3.05
N GLU A 132 13.30 -3.69 3.09
CA GLU A 132 14.25 -3.50 2.01
C GLU A 132 13.79 -4.16 0.71
N ASN A 133 13.11 -5.29 0.79
CA ASN A 133 12.62 -6.02 -0.38
C ASN A 133 11.36 -5.41 -0.99
N LEU A 134 10.59 -4.68 -0.19
CA LEU A 134 9.36 -4.02 -0.63
C LEU A 134 9.51 -2.52 -0.82
N GLU A 135 10.71 -1.98 -0.62
CA GLU A 135 10.96 -0.57 -0.80
C GLU A 135 10.50 -0.12 -2.19
N PHE A 136 9.87 1.05 -2.23
CA PHE A 136 9.21 1.58 -3.42
C PHE A 136 10.14 1.59 -4.65
N GLU A 137 11.31 2.20 -4.52
CA GLU A 137 12.25 2.33 -5.65
C GLU A 137 12.74 0.98 -6.16
N ASN A 138 12.99 0.03 -5.25
CA ASN A 138 13.44 -1.31 -5.62
C ASN A 138 12.37 -2.09 -6.36
N GLN A 139 11.12 -2.02 -5.90
CA GLN A 139 10.00 -2.70 -6.54
C GLN A 139 9.63 -2.03 -7.87
N LEU A 140 9.75 -0.71 -7.95
CA LEU A 140 9.42 0.03 -9.15
C LEU A 140 10.26 -0.42 -10.35
N LYS A 141 11.51 -0.80 -10.13
CA LYS A 141 12.41 -1.30 -11.18
C LYS A 141 11.86 -2.54 -11.88
N LYS A 142 11.00 -3.30 -11.21
CA LYS A 142 10.40 -4.51 -11.78
C LYS A 142 9.28 -4.20 -12.76
N LEU A 143 8.75 -2.97 -12.74
CA LEU A 143 7.66 -2.55 -13.61
C LEU A 143 8.15 -1.87 -14.89
N ILE A 144 9.37 -1.35 -14.88
CA ILE A 144 9.90 -0.52 -15.98
C ILE A 144 11.18 -1.11 -16.56
#